data_d1d9fffb71073ac3a608abfd7b9ea2eb
#
_entry.id   d1d9fffb71073ac3a608abfd7b9ea2eb
#
_cell.length_a   1.000
_cell.length_b   1.000
_cell.length_c   1.000
_cell.angle_alpha   90.00
_cell.angle_beta   90.00
_cell.angle_gamma   90.00
#
_symmetry.space_group_name_H-M   'P 1'
#
loop_
_entity.id
_entity.type
_entity.pdbx_description
1 polymer ?
#
loop_
_entity_poly.entity_id
_entity_poly.type
_entity_poly.pdbx_seq_one_letter_code
_entity_poly.pdbx_strand_id
1 'polypeptide(L)'
;MNLKLVIFDMDGLMFDTEPLGAVCFARAAKQFGYIIEEEFRYKLIGINANDHYALMKSKFGQDCPAKEIHELSKKLRSDYLYKHGIVIKPGLFELITYLKNKGIKIAVASSSAYSKINEYLALAG
;
A
#
# COMPACT_ATOMS: atom_id res chain seq x y z
N MET A 1 10.52 -25.26 -19.27
CA MET A 1 11.00 -24.33 -18.23
C MET A 1 10.44 -24.76 -16.88
N ASN A 2 11.32 -24.94 -15.89
CA ASN A 2 10.90 -25.39 -14.56
C ASN A 2 10.87 -24.19 -13.60
N LEU A 3 9.69 -23.61 -13.42
CA LEU A 3 9.47 -22.60 -12.40
C LEU A 3 9.44 -23.27 -11.02
N LYS A 4 10.22 -22.75 -10.09
CA LYS A 4 10.28 -23.26 -8.72
C LYS A 4 9.72 -22.29 -7.70
N LEU A 5 9.65 -20.99 -8.04
CA LEU A 5 9.22 -19.91 -7.17
C LEU A 5 8.58 -18.80 -7.99
N VAL A 6 7.46 -18.29 -7.50
CA VAL A 6 6.84 -17.06 -8.01
C VAL A 6 6.76 -16.06 -6.86
N ILE A 7 7.23 -14.83 -7.10
CA ILE A 7 7.20 -13.75 -6.13
C ILE A 7 6.15 -12.74 -6.60
N PHE A 8 5.18 -12.45 -5.72
CA PHE A 8 4.12 -11.47 -6.00
C PHE A 8 4.45 -10.13 -5.34
N ASP A 9 4.25 -9.06 -6.10
CA ASP A 9 4.13 -7.73 -5.52
C ASP A 9 2.74 -7.60 -4.90
N MET A 10 2.62 -6.92 -3.75
CA MET A 10 1.36 -6.87 -3.02
C MET A 10 0.45 -5.74 -3.53
N ASP A 11 0.87 -4.49 -3.37
CA ASP A 11 0.03 -3.34 -3.70
C ASP A 11 -0.09 -3.18 -5.22
N GLY A 12 -1.32 -3.07 -5.69
CA GLY A 12 -1.60 -2.89 -7.11
C GLY A 12 -1.56 -4.16 -7.94
N LEU A 13 -0.95 -5.25 -7.43
CA LEU A 13 -0.92 -6.53 -8.12
C LEU A 13 -1.87 -7.55 -7.49
N MET A 14 -1.67 -7.86 -6.21
CA MET A 14 -2.54 -8.78 -5.47
C MET A 14 -3.82 -8.09 -5.04
N PHE A 15 -3.72 -6.86 -4.55
CA PHE A 15 -4.81 -6.10 -3.98
C PHE A 15 -4.92 -4.74 -4.64
N ASP A 16 -6.15 -4.28 -4.85
CA ASP A 16 -6.42 -2.95 -5.41
C ASP A 16 -6.47 -1.92 -4.27
N THR A 17 -5.29 -1.61 -3.75
CA THR A 17 -5.12 -0.75 -2.57
C THR A 17 -4.53 0.63 -2.85
N GLU A 18 -3.93 0.85 -4.03
CA GLU A 18 -3.27 2.12 -4.35
C GLU A 18 -4.22 3.32 -4.39
N PRO A 19 -5.40 3.23 -5.04
CA PRO A 19 -6.36 4.35 -5.03
C PRO A 19 -6.81 4.72 -3.63
N LEU A 20 -7.04 3.72 -2.77
CA LEU A 20 -7.42 3.95 -1.38
C LEU A 20 -6.32 4.66 -0.61
N GLY A 21 -5.07 4.23 -0.78
CA GLY A 21 -3.93 4.86 -0.13
C GLY A 21 -3.81 6.33 -0.48
N ALA A 22 -3.98 6.68 -1.76
CA ALA A 22 -3.92 8.06 -2.22
C ALA A 22 -5.04 8.91 -1.60
N VAL A 23 -6.27 8.39 -1.55
CA VAL A 23 -7.41 9.09 -0.96
C VAL A 23 -7.20 9.32 0.54
N CYS A 24 -6.77 8.29 1.26
CA CYS A 24 -6.54 8.39 2.70
C CYS A 24 -5.39 9.35 3.02
N PHE A 25 -4.33 9.34 2.23
CA PHE A 25 -3.21 10.24 2.42
C PHE A 25 -3.61 11.71 2.18
N ALA A 26 -4.33 11.98 1.11
CA ALA A 26 -4.81 13.33 0.81
C ALA A 26 -5.75 13.84 1.92
N ARG A 27 -6.62 12.97 2.42
CA ARG A 27 -7.53 13.30 3.51
C ARG A 27 -6.80 13.58 4.82
N ALA A 28 -5.80 12.76 5.15
CA ALA A 28 -4.96 12.97 6.33
C ALA A 28 -4.20 14.29 6.25
N ALA A 29 -3.57 14.57 5.13
CA ALA A 29 -2.83 15.82 4.91
C ALA A 29 -3.75 17.04 5.06
N LYS A 30 -4.96 16.96 4.54
CA LYS A 30 -5.94 18.05 4.63
C LYS A 30 -6.32 18.35 6.07
N GLN A 31 -6.42 17.33 6.94
CA GLN A 31 -6.70 17.54 8.36
C GLN A 31 -5.59 18.32 9.07
N PHE A 32 -4.36 18.25 8.58
CA PHE A 32 -3.24 19.04 9.07
C PHE A 32 -3.05 20.38 8.33
N GLY A 33 -3.95 20.69 7.40
CA GLY A 33 -3.91 21.95 6.66
C GLY A 33 -3.10 21.91 5.37
N TYR A 34 -2.74 20.74 4.87
CA TYR A 34 -1.94 20.58 3.65
C TYR A 34 -2.79 19.98 2.53
N ILE A 35 -2.68 20.57 1.34
CA ILE A 35 -3.38 20.07 0.14
C ILE A 35 -2.38 19.36 -0.75
N ILE A 36 -2.67 18.09 -1.07
CA ILE A 36 -1.85 17.26 -1.94
C ILE A 36 -2.38 17.37 -3.37
N GLU A 37 -1.64 18.06 -4.22
CA GLU A 37 -1.96 18.17 -5.63
C GLU A 37 -1.64 16.87 -6.37
N GLU A 38 -2.34 16.61 -7.47
CA GLU A 38 -2.22 15.38 -8.23
C GLU A 38 -0.78 15.12 -8.71
N GLU A 39 -0.11 16.15 -9.23
CA GLU A 39 1.27 16.01 -9.69
C GLU A 39 2.23 15.57 -8.58
N PHE A 40 2.06 16.16 -7.41
CA PHE A 40 2.87 15.79 -6.25
C PHE A 40 2.56 14.38 -5.77
N ARG A 41 1.31 13.98 -5.83
CA ARG A 41 0.87 12.63 -5.44
C ARG A 41 1.62 11.55 -6.22
N TYR A 42 1.84 11.76 -7.53
CA TYR A 42 2.57 10.79 -8.34
C TYR A 42 4.00 10.57 -7.87
N LYS A 43 4.64 11.59 -7.31
CA LYS A 43 6.00 11.49 -6.77
C LYS A 43 6.08 10.63 -5.51
N LEU A 44 4.95 10.45 -4.83
CA LEU A 44 4.88 9.70 -3.57
C LEU A 44 4.61 8.21 -3.78
N ILE A 45 4.36 7.78 -5.00
CA ILE A 45 4.05 6.38 -5.31
C ILE A 45 5.35 5.57 -5.35
N GLY A 46 5.33 4.39 -4.70
CA GLY A 46 6.41 3.42 -4.79
C GLY A 46 7.67 3.73 -4.00
N ILE A 47 7.65 4.73 -3.11
CA ILE A 47 8.80 5.07 -2.27
C ILE A 47 8.59 4.61 -0.83
N ASN A 48 9.71 4.46 -0.10
CA ASN A 48 9.64 4.06 1.30
C ASN A 48 9.20 5.23 2.21
N ALA A 49 8.93 4.93 3.49
CA ALA A 49 8.43 5.93 4.43
C ALA A 49 9.39 7.10 4.63
N ASN A 50 10.69 6.83 4.73
CA ASN A 50 11.68 7.89 4.95
C ASN A 50 11.76 8.85 3.76
N ASP A 51 11.75 8.34 2.54
CA ASP A 51 11.74 9.15 1.33
C ASP A 51 10.44 9.94 1.21
N HIS A 52 9.32 9.34 1.62
CA HIS A 52 8.02 9.99 1.66
C HIS A 52 8.04 11.21 2.60
N TYR A 53 8.59 11.04 3.81
CA TYR A 53 8.74 12.13 4.78
C TYR A 53 9.64 13.25 4.21
N ALA A 54 10.75 12.87 3.57
CA ALA A 54 11.67 13.83 2.98
C ALA A 54 11.01 14.65 1.88
N LEU A 55 10.23 14.02 1.00
CA LEU A 55 9.49 14.71 -0.05
C LEU A 55 8.44 15.66 0.52
N MET A 56 7.71 15.24 1.55
CA MET A 56 6.71 16.10 2.19
C MET A 56 7.35 17.33 2.80
N LYS A 57 8.47 17.17 3.50
CA LYS A 57 9.20 18.31 4.09
C LYS A 57 9.83 19.21 3.03
N SER A 58 10.29 18.64 1.93
CA SER A 58 10.80 19.41 0.79
C SER A 58 9.73 20.29 0.15
N LYS A 59 8.51 19.75 0.01
CA LYS A 59 7.38 20.48 -0.60
C LYS A 59 6.77 21.53 0.33
N PHE A 60 6.56 21.18 1.61
CA PHE A 60 5.77 21.99 2.53
C PHE A 60 6.59 22.66 3.64
N GLY A 61 7.89 22.38 3.73
CA GLY A 61 8.78 22.93 4.73
C GLY A 61 9.14 21.93 5.82
N GLN A 62 10.23 22.22 6.56
CA GLN A 62 10.74 21.33 7.61
C GLN A 62 9.78 21.16 8.78
N ASP A 63 8.85 22.11 8.97
CA ASP A 63 7.84 22.04 10.03
C ASP A 63 6.66 21.15 9.67
N CYS A 64 6.59 20.63 8.42
CA CYS A 64 5.53 19.72 8.00
C CYS A 64 5.55 18.46 8.85
N PRO A 65 4.44 18.11 9.54
CA PRO A 65 4.36 16.90 10.37
C PRO A 65 4.15 15.66 9.49
N ALA A 66 5.14 15.35 8.66
CA ALA A 66 5.05 14.27 7.67
C ALA A 66 4.78 12.91 8.29
N LYS A 67 5.43 12.61 9.42
CA LYS A 67 5.23 11.34 10.12
C LYS A 67 3.82 11.22 10.67
N GLU A 68 3.32 12.26 11.29
CA GLU A 68 1.96 12.32 11.87
C GLU A 68 0.90 12.19 10.78
N ILE A 69 1.10 12.85 9.63
CA ILE A 69 0.21 12.71 8.48
C ILE A 69 0.22 11.27 7.96
N HIS A 70 1.39 10.66 7.87
CA HIS A 70 1.52 9.27 7.43
C HIS A 70 0.81 8.31 8.39
N GLU A 71 0.99 8.49 9.70
CA GLU A 71 0.33 7.65 10.71
C GLU A 71 -1.20 7.80 10.66
N LEU A 72 -1.71 9.01 10.50
CA LEU A 72 -3.15 9.22 10.33
C LEU A 72 -3.66 8.57 9.03
N SER A 73 -2.92 8.69 7.94
CA SER A 73 -3.25 8.05 6.67
C SER A 73 -3.36 6.53 6.83
N LYS A 74 -2.41 5.93 7.53
CA LYS A 74 -2.44 4.48 7.81
C LYS A 74 -3.67 4.09 8.61
N LYS A 75 -4.02 4.88 9.64
CA LYS A 75 -5.21 4.64 10.45
C LYS A 75 -6.49 4.73 9.61
N LEU A 76 -6.62 5.78 8.80
CA LEU A 76 -7.79 5.95 7.94
C LEU A 76 -7.93 4.79 6.96
N ARG A 77 -6.82 4.32 6.40
CA ARG A 77 -6.82 3.18 5.49
C ARG A 77 -7.22 1.89 6.18
N SER A 78 -6.64 1.61 7.36
CA SER A 78 -7.00 0.42 8.13
C SER A 78 -8.47 0.45 8.54
N ASP A 79 -8.97 1.56 9.03
CA ASP A 79 -10.38 1.71 9.41
C ASP A 79 -11.30 1.43 8.23
N TYR A 80 -10.96 1.97 7.06
CA TYR A 80 -11.74 1.73 5.84
C TYR A 80 -11.74 0.25 5.45
N LEU A 81 -10.57 -0.40 5.48
CA LEU A 81 -10.43 -1.80 5.09
C LEU A 81 -11.16 -2.74 6.05
N TYR A 82 -11.12 -2.47 7.35
CA TYR A 82 -11.87 -3.25 8.32
C TYR A 82 -13.39 -3.11 8.12
N LYS A 83 -13.84 -1.93 7.71
CA LYS A 83 -15.25 -1.67 7.48
C LYS A 83 -15.76 -2.23 6.15
N HIS A 84 -14.98 -2.10 5.08
CA HIS A 84 -15.40 -2.41 3.71
C HIS A 84 -14.72 -3.62 3.09
N GLY A 85 -13.67 -4.16 3.72
CA GLY A 85 -12.87 -5.26 3.17
C GLY A 85 -11.83 -4.78 2.15
N ILE A 86 -10.90 -5.69 1.82
CA ILE A 86 -9.85 -5.42 0.85
C ILE A 86 -10.29 -5.90 -0.54
N VAL A 87 -10.04 -5.11 -1.57
CA VAL A 87 -10.36 -5.49 -2.95
C VAL A 87 -9.22 -6.35 -3.50
N ILE A 88 -9.56 -7.59 -3.87
CA ILE A 88 -8.61 -8.56 -4.40
C ILE A 88 -8.65 -8.47 -5.93
N LYS A 89 -7.46 -8.40 -6.55
CA LYS A 89 -7.37 -8.35 -8.01
C LYS A 89 -7.96 -9.62 -8.63
N PRO A 90 -8.75 -9.51 -9.71
CA PRO A 90 -9.33 -10.67 -10.37
C PRO A 90 -8.27 -11.68 -10.80
N GLY A 91 -8.55 -12.95 -10.60
CA GLY A 91 -7.66 -14.04 -10.98
C GLY A 91 -6.59 -14.41 -9.96
N LEU A 92 -6.45 -13.65 -8.85
CA LEU A 92 -5.41 -13.93 -7.86
C LEU A 92 -5.53 -15.33 -7.25
N PHE A 93 -6.70 -15.67 -6.73
CA PHE A 93 -6.90 -16.98 -6.09
C PHE A 93 -6.76 -18.13 -7.08
N GLU A 94 -7.25 -17.96 -8.29
CA GLU A 94 -7.11 -18.96 -9.36
C GLU A 94 -5.64 -19.20 -9.69
N LEU A 95 -4.85 -18.15 -9.79
CA LEU A 95 -3.42 -18.25 -10.07
C LEU A 95 -2.68 -18.93 -8.92
N ILE A 96 -2.97 -18.55 -7.67
CA ILE A 96 -2.35 -19.15 -6.49
C ILE A 96 -2.67 -20.65 -6.43
N THR A 97 -3.92 -21.04 -6.66
CA THR A 97 -4.34 -22.43 -6.69
C THR A 97 -3.61 -23.21 -7.78
N TYR A 98 -3.51 -22.63 -8.98
CA TYR A 98 -2.77 -23.25 -10.08
C TYR A 98 -1.31 -23.49 -9.72
N LEU A 99 -0.64 -22.49 -9.15
CA LEU A 99 0.78 -22.59 -8.77
C LEU A 99 1.00 -23.64 -7.69
N LYS A 100 0.13 -23.67 -6.67
CA LYS A 100 0.20 -24.67 -5.61
C LYS A 100 0.02 -26.08 -6.16
N ASN A 101 -0.91 -26.29 -7.07
CA ASN A 101 -1.16 -27.59 -7.69
C ASN A 101 0.02 -28.06 -8.55
N LYS A 102 0.83 -27.14 -9.05
CA LYS A 102 2.06 -27.44 -9.78
C LYS A 102 3.29 -27.60 -8.87
N GLY A 103 3.12 -27.47 -7.56
CA GLY A 103 4.23 -27.58 -6.62
C GLY A 103 5.17 -26.39 -6.63
N ILE A 104 4.73 -25.24 -7.14
CA ILE A 104 5.52 -24.01 -7.22
C ILE A 104 5.37 -23.24 -5.93
N LYS A 105 6.49 -22.82 -5.33
CA LYS A 105 6.51 -22.01 -4.14
C LYS A 105 6.06 -20.59 -4.43
N ILE A 106 5.39 -19.96 -3.50
CA ILE A 106 4.87 -18.60 -3.62
C ILE A 106 5.44 -17.74 -2.50
N ALA A 107 5.90 -16.55 -2.85
CA ALA A 107 6.37 -15.55 -1.89
C ALA A 107 5.76 -14.19 -2.24
N VAL A 108 5.70 -13.30 -1.25
CA VAL A 108 5.25 -11.91 -1.42
C VAL A 108 6.43 -11.00 -1.14
N ALA A 109 6.71 -10.09 -2.07
CA ALA A 109 7.71 -9.03 -1.89
C ALA A 109 6.99 -7.68 -1.96
N SER A 110 7.29 -6.80 -1.00
CA SER A 110 6.64 -5.49 -0.93
C SER A 110 7.58 -4.50 -0.26
N SER A 111 7.51 -3.23 -0.69
CA SER A 111 8.16 -2.12 0.00
C SER A 111 7.42 -1.68 1.25
N SER A 112 6.23 -2.23 1.51
CA SER A 112 5.41 -1.90 2.67
C SER A 112 5.98 -2.50 3.95
N ALA A 113 5.61 -1.93 5.10
CA ALA A 113 5.99 -2.46 6.40
C ALA A 113 5.43 -3.87 6.60
N TYR A 114 6.15 -4.70 7.35
CA TYR A 114 5.75 -6.08 7.62
C TYR A 114 4.35 -6.17 8.25
N SER A 115 4.03 -5.25 9.16
CA SER A 115 2.71 -5.19 9.79
C SER A 115 1.58 -4.96 8.77
N LYS A 116 1.81 -4.10 7.78
CA LYS A 116 0.86 -3.83 6.70
C LYS A 116 0.64 -5.07 5.83
N ILE A 117 1.73 -5.78 5.49
CA ILE A 117 1.65 -7.00 4.70
C ILE A 117 0.79 -8.04 5.41
N ASN A 118 1.04 -8.26 6.70
CA ASN A 118 0.27 -9.21 7.49
C ASN A 118 -1.20 -8.80 7.63
N GLU A 119 -1.47 -7.53 7.85
CA GLU A 119 -2.84 -7.01 7.92
C GLU A 119 -3.61 -7.29 6.63
N TYR A 120 -3.01 -6.98 5.48
CA TYR A 120 -3.66 -7.15 4.19
C TYR A 120 -3.89 -8.64 3.86
N LEU A 121 -2.92 -9.47 4.14
CA LEU A 121 -3.07 -10.92 3.92
C LEU A 121 -4.16 -11.51 4.82
N ALA A 122 -4.25 -11.06 6.07
CA ALA A 122 -5.29 -11.49 7.00
C ALA A 122 -6.68 -11.06 6.54
N LEU A 123 -6.83 -9.82 6.03
CA LEU A 123 -8.10 -9.30 5.51
C LEU A 123 -8.56 -10.03 4.26
N ALA A 124 -7.63 -10.53 3.45
CA ALA A 124 -7.95 -11.26 2.23
C ALA A 124 -8.34 -12.72 2.48
N GLY A 125 -7.93 -13.27 3.62
CA GLY A 125 -8.13 -14.68 3.92
C GLY A 125 -6.86 -15.48 3.58
#